data_b4cc949dd63de473b5518c368d85562b
#
_entry.id   b4cc949dd63de473b5518c368d85562b
#
_cell.length_a   1.000
_cell.length_b   1.000
_cell.length_c   1.000
_cell.angle_alpha   90.00
_cell.angle_beta   90.00
_cell.angle_gamma   90.00
#
_symmetry.space_group_name_H-M   'P 1'
#
loop_
_entity.id
_entity.type
_entity.pdbx_description
1 polymer ?
#
loop_
_entity_poly.entity_id
_entity_poly.type
_entity_poly.pdbx_seq_one_letter_code
_entity_poly.pdbx_strand_id
1 'polypeptide(L)'
;MKKLTAIGLFCFFALALSSCGKSSDSNKEEKKSDYAQAADILKAVADSYTQEERFAMYGGDQEHAVMDEPGKFDISKQEEMEDVLGLPTELASGIEDAASMVHMMNGNMFTGAAYRLKSSTDKDHFAQTVKDTLSKKQWICGQPDIMTVIDVDGVYVITAYGEAQIMETFKKKAMFVFKDAKVFIEAPIV
;
A
#
# COMPACT_ATOMS: atom_id res chain seq x y z
N MET A 1 46.57 -66.46 -12.69
CA MET A 1 45.91 -67.69 -12.23
C MET A 1 44.59 -67.39 -11.67
N LYS A 2 43.56 -68.07 -12.20
CA LYS A 2 42.20 -68.34 -11.62
C LYS A 2 41.34 -67.14 -11.38
N LYS A 3 40.32 -66.86 -12.17
CA LYS A 3 39.00 -67.51 -12.40
C LYS A 3 37.93 -66.98 -11.53
N LEU A 4 36.91 -66.42 -12.23
CA LEU A 4 35.43 -66.71 -12.13
C LEU A 4 34.73 -66.24 -10.84
N THR A 5 33.54 -65.75 -10.80
CA THR A 5 32.34 -66.11 -11.54
C THR A 5 31.31 -64.99 -11.34
N ALA A 6 30.48 -64.78 -12.35
CA ALA A 6 29.20 -64.01 -12.29
C ALA A 6 28.16 -64.77 -11.47
N ILE A 7 27.24 -64.08 -10.87
CA ILE A 7 25.84 -64.49 -10.74
C ILE A 7 24.99 -63.22 -10.62
N GLY A 8 24.05 -63.08 -11.53
CA GLY A 8 23.03 -62.07 -11.54
C GLY A 8 21.90 -62.40 -10.57
N LEU A 9 21.21 -61.41 -10.12
CA LEU A 9 19.91 -61.60 -9.56
C LEU A 9 18.96 -60.46 -10.04
N PHE A 10 18.07 -60.95 -10.84
CA PHE A 10 16.88 -60.25 -11.33
C PHE A 10 15.93 -60.01 -10.16
N CYS A 11 15.58 -58.79 -9.85
CA CYS A 11 14.46 -58.52 -8.97
C CYS A 11 13.55 -57.41 -9.51
N PHE A 12 12.48 -57.90 -10.00
CA PHE A 12 11.12 -57.38 -10.13
C PHE A 12 10.86 -55.90 -9.91
N PHE A 13 10.40 -55.34 -10.97
CA PHE A 13 9.74 -54.07 -11.13
C PHE A 13 8.34 -54.15 -10.50
N ALA A 14 8.12 -53.45 -9.40
CA ALA A 14 6.77 -53.19 -8.87
C ALA A 14 6.39 -51.75 -9.22
N LEU A 15 5.57 -51.58 -10.23
CA LEU A 15 4.89 -50.31 -10.53
C LEU A 15 3.84 -50.05 -9.46
N ALA A 16 4.15 -49.12 -8.57
CA ALA A 16 3.14 -48.49 -7.73
C ALA A 16 2.66 -47.19 -8.44
N LEU A 17 1.50 -47.27 -9.05
CA LEU A 17 0.77 -46.10 -9.53
C LEU A 17 0.23 -45.36 -8.31
N SER A 18 0.99 -44.43 -7.80
CA SER A 18 0.47 -43.42 -6.87
C SER A 18 -0.17 -42.33 -7.68
N SER A 19 -1.49 -42.38 -7.75
CA SER A 19 -2.35 -41.27 -8.16
C SER A 19 -2.13 -40.12 -7.19
N CYS A 20 -1.26 -39.18 -7.55
CA CYS A 20 -1.18 -37.87 -6.89
C CYS A 20 -2.38 -37.05 -7.32
N GLY A 21 -3.38 -36.98 -6.45
CA GLY A 21 -4.40 -35.96 -6.51
C GLY A 21 -3.73 -34.57 -6.47
N LYS A 22 -3.90 -33.82 -7.53
CA LYS A 22 -3.44 -32.44 -7.67
C LYS A 22 -4.33 -31.56 -6.80
N SER A 23 -4.00 -31.42 -5.51
CA SER A 23 -4.47 -30.33 -4.71
C SER A 23 -3.82 -29.05 -5.26
N SER A 24 -4.64 -28.20 -5.83
CA SER A 24 -4.27 -26.85 -6.21
C SER A 24 -4.10 -26.03 -4.94
N ASP A 25 -2.97 -26.19 -4.27
CA ASP A 25 -2.48 -25.18 -3.35
C ASP A 25 -2.02 -23.99 -4.22
N SER A 26 -2.88 -23.01 -4.32
CA SER A 26 -2.50 -21.69 -4.81
C SER A 26 -1.60 -21.05 -3.74
N ASN A 27 -0.33 -21.40 -3.75
CA ASN A 27 0.71 -20.60 -3.12
C ASN A 27 0.67 -19.25 -3.85
N LYS A 28 -0.10 -18.27 -3.35
CA LYS A 28 0.11 -16.87 -3.66
C LYS A 28 1.52 -16.57 -3.12
N GLU A 29 2.50 -16.46 -4.01
CA GLU A 29 3.80 -15.90 -3.64
C GLU A 29 3.55 -14.56 -2.96
N GLU A 30 3.99 -14.44 -1.73
CA GLU A 30 3.91 -13.20 -0.97
C GLU A 30 4.76 -12.17 -1.70
N LYS A 31 4.13 -11.20 -2.33
CA LYS A 31 4.84 -10.12 -3.01
C LYS A 31 5.70 -9.39 -1.97
N LYS A 32 6.97 -9.25 -2.27
CA LYS A 32 7.93 -8.55 -1.42
C LYS A 32 8.19 -7.18 -2.02
N SER A 33 8.10 -6.15 -1.18
CA SER A 33 8.47 -4.79 -1.52
C SER A 33 9.94 -4.53 -1.19
N ASP A 34 10.56 -3.61 -1.92
CA ASP A 34 11.89 -3.08 -1.59
C ASP A 34 11.84 -2.09 -0.41
N TYR A 35 10.64 -1.64 -0.03
CA TYR A 35 10.41 -0.73 1.09
C TYR A 35 10.03 -1.51 2.36
N ALA A 36 10.66 -1.14 3.49
CA ALA A 36 10.45 -1.83 4.76
C ALA A 36 9.15 -1.40 5.46
N GLN A 37 8.76 -0.14 5.32
CA GLN A 37 7.62 0.44 6.02
C GLN A 37 6.89 1.50 5.18
N ALA A 38 5.64 1.79 5.55
CA ALA A 38 4.78 2.73 4.84
C ALA A 38 5.36 4.17 4.83
N ALA A 39 6.09 4.56 5.87
CA ALA A 39 6.75 5.86 5.91
C ALA A 39 7.82 6.02 4.82
N ASP A 40 8.53 4.95 4.46
CA ASP A 40 9.55 4.99 3.40
C ASP A 40 8.91 5.28 2.03
N ILE A 41 7.68 4.81 1.81
CA ILE A 41 6.90 5.08 0.58
C ILE A 41 6.64 6.58 0.43
N LEU A 42 6.06 7.22 1.44
CA LEU A 42 5.76 8.66 1.40
C LEU A 42 7.04 9.51 1.40
N LYS A 43 8.06 9.08 2.13
CA LYS A 43 9.36 9.75 2.16
C LYS A 43 10.03 9.75 0.80
N ALA A 44 9.99 8.65 0.06
CA ALA A 44 10.54 8.58 -1.29
C ALA A 44 9.85 9.56 -2.24
N VAL A 45 8.52 9.76 -2.10
CA VAL A 45 7.78 10.78 -2.86
C VAL A 45 8.20 12.19 -2.42
N ALA A 46 8.22 12.47 -1.11
CA ALA A 46 8.57 13.79 -0.57
C ALA A 46 10.01 14.21 -0.92
N ASP A 47 10.95 13.28 -0.91
CA ASP A 47 12.34 13.51 -1.29
C ASP A 47 12.52 13.82 -2.79
N SER A 48 11.55 13.45 -3.62
CA SER A 48 11.56 13.74 -5.06
C SER A 48 11.08 15.16 -5.43
N TYR A 49 10.52 15.91 -4.47
CA TYR A 49 10.08 17.29 -4.70
C TYR A 49 11.27 18.23 -4.87
N THR A 50 11.14 19.17 -5.78
CA THR A 50 12.03 20.34 -5.83
C THR A 50 11.71 21.28 -4.67
N GLN A 51 12.58 22.27 -4.43
CA GLN A 51 12.35 23.23 -3.36
C GLN A 51 11.07 24.05 -3.58
N GLU A 52 10.72 24.37 -4.83
CA GLU A 52 9.51 25.12 -5.18
C GLU A 52 8.23 24.29 -5.08
N GLU A 53 8.34 22.96 -5.19
CA GLU A 53 7.21 22.04 -5.07
C GLU A 53 6.89 21.66 -3.62
N ARG A 54 7.86 21.86 -2.72
CA ARG A 54 7.68 21.51 -1.29
C ARG A 54 6.70 22.47 -0.63
N PHE A 55 5.84 21.90 0.17
CA PHE A 55 4.96 22.63 1.09
C PHE A 55 5.27 22.23 2.54
N ALA A 56 4.91 23.08 3.49
CA ALA A 56 5.02 22.77 4.91
C ALA A 56 4.09 21.60 5.25
N MET A 57 4.65 20.52 5.76
CA MET A 57 3.92 19.29 6.06
C MET A 57 4.22 18.78 7.45
N TYR A 58 3.40 17.88 7.93
CA TYR A 58 3.70 17.00 9.06
C TYR A 58 3.27 15.58 8.71
N GLY A 59 3.84 14.61 9.40
CA GLY A 59 3.47 13.20 9.29
C GLY A 59 3.32 12.57 10.66
N GLY A 60 2.78 11.35 10.69
CA GLY A 60 2.50 10.61 11.91
C GLY A 60 1.11 10.87 12.46
N ASP A 61 0.81 10.24 13.59
CA ASP A 61 -0.37 10.48 14.40
C ASP A 61 -0.17 11.63 15.39
N GLN A 62 -1.22 12.03 16.12
CA GLN A 62 -1.16 13.19 17.03
C GLN A 62 -0.10 13.06 18.14
N GLU A 63 0.21 11.84 18.60
CA GLU A 63 1.20 11.62 19.65
C GLU A 63 2.62 11.52 19.12
N HIS A 64 2.78 11.13 17.86
CA HIS A 64 4.08 10.88 17.23
C HIS A 64 4.26 11.73 15.96
N ALA A 65 3.75 12.96 15.99
CA ALA A 65 3.88 13.87 14.86
C ALA A 65 5.33 14.25 14.59
N VAL A 66 5.76 14.15 13.35
CA VAL A 66 7.05 14.63 12.84
C VAL A 66 6.81 15.80 11.89
N MET A 67 7.67 16.82 11.98
CA MET A 67 7.53 18.06 11.22
C MET A 67 8.39 18.01 9.97
N ASP A 68 7.87 18.61 8.88
CA ASP A 68 8.52 18.76 7.58
C ASP A 68 8.85 17.45 6.85
N GLU A 69 8.32 16.32 7.31
CA GLU A 69 8.48 15.01 6.68
C GLU A 69 7.28 14.09 6.93
N PRO A 70 7.09 13.04 6.09
CA PRO A 70 6.14 11.96 6.36
C PRO A 70 6.50 11.20 7.63
N GLY A 71 5.49 10.74 8.36
CA GLY A 71 5.68 10.01 9.62
C GLY A 71 4.84 8.74 9.71
N LYS A 72 5.30 7.81 10.54
CA LYS A 72 4.58 6.59 10.86
C LYS A 72 3.29 6.92 11.60
N PHE A 73 2.21 6.25 11.22
CA PHE A 73 0.90 6.37 11.86
C PHE A 73 0.59 5.10 12.66
N ASP A 74 0.17 5.24 13.90
CA ASP A 74 -0.20 4.08 14.74
C ASP A 74 -1.53 3.49 14.26
N ILE A 75 -1.49 2.27 13.70
CA ILE A 75 -2.66 1.58 13.16
C ILE A 75 -3.67 1.14 14.24
N SER A 76 -3.33 1.20 15.51
CA SER A 76 -4.29 0.97 16.60
C SER A 76 -5.26 2.12 16.80
N LYS A 77 -4.93 3.34 16.30
CA LYS A 77 -5.73 4.56 16.38
C LYS A 77 -6.71 4.66 15.20
N GLN A 78 -7.63 3.70 15.12
CA GLN A 78 -8.53 3.56 13.97
C GLN A 78 -9.45 4.77 13.76
N GLU A 79 -9.98 5.35 14.83
CA GLU A 79 -10.81 6.56 14.76
C GLU A 79 -10.00 7.75 14.25
N GLU A 80 -8.76 7.91 14.70
CA GLU A 80 -7.87 8.97 14.21
C GLU A 80 -7.49 8.77 12.73
N MET A 81 -7.28 7.52 12.29
CA MET A 81 -7.08 7.22 10.85
C MET A 81 -8.29 7.62 10.01
N GLU A 82 -9.50 7.37 10.50
CA GLU A 82 -10.71 7.77 9.79
C GLU A 82 -10.86 9.30 9.74
N ASP A 83 -10.64 9.96 10.85
CA ASP A 83 -10.80 11.41 10.94
C ASP A 83 -9.75 12.17 10.13
N VAL A 84 -8.47 11.80 10.27
CA VAL A 84 -7.32 12.51 9.67
C VAL A 84 -7.07 12.03 8.24
N LEU A 85 -7.02 10.71 8.03
CA LEU A 85 -6.60 10.13 6.75
C LEU A 85 -7.78 9.78 5.83
N GLY A 86 -9.01 9.82 6.34
CA GLY A 86 -10.21 9.42 5.60
C GLY A 86 -10.27 7.91 5.35
N LEU A 87 -9.57 7.11 6.16
CA LEU A 87 -9.61 5.66 6.08
C LEU A 87 -10.72 5.11 6.97
N PRO A 88 -11.77 4.49 6.41
CA PRO A 88 -12.84 3.92 7.25
C PRO A 88 -12.34 2.82 8.17
N THR A 89 -12.83 2.80 9.42
CA THR A 89 -12.40 1.84 10.46
C THR A 89 -12.57 0.38 10.04
N GLU A 90 -13.55 0.07 9.17
CA GLU A 90 -13.77 -1.29 8.63
C GLU A 90 -12.58 -1.82 7.82
N LEU A 91 -11.76 -0.94 7.23
CA LEU A 91 -10.56 -1.32 6.47
C LEU A 91 -9.33 -1.54 7.35
N ALA A 92 -9.33 -1.07 8.59
CA ALA A 92 -8.17 -1.13 9.48
C ALA A 92 -7.64 -2.55 9.71
N SER A 93 -8.53 -3.54 9.74
CA SER A 93 -8.15 -4.95 9.89
C SER A 93 -7.31 -5.52 8.74
N GLY A 94 -7.36 -4.87 7.56
CA GLY A 94 -6.61 -5.24 6.35
C GLY A 94 -5.21 -4.61 6.27
N ILE A 95 -4.80 -3.81 7.26
CA ILE A 95 -3.56 -3.02 7.25
C ILE A 95 -2.55 -3.60 8.25
N GLU A 96 -1.28 -3.58 7.88
CA GLU A 96 -0.15 -4.00 8.73
C GLU A 96 0.72 -2.83 9.17
N ASP A 97 0.77 -1.76 8.38
CA ASP A 97 1.56 -0.57 8.65
C ASP A 97 0.95 0.64 7.94
N ALA A 98 1.09 1.82 8.52
CA ALA A 98 0.57 3.07 7.99
C ALA A 98 1.52 4.24 8.20
N ALA A 99 1.43 5.22 7.32
CA ALA A 99 2.12 6.49 7.42
C ALA A 99 1.27 7.62 6.83
N SER A 100 1.56 8.83 7.24
CA SER A 100 0.86 10.03 6.77
C SER A 100 1.82 11.14 6.33
N MET A 101 1.30 12.00 5.46
CA MET A 101 1.90 13.26 5.03
C MET A 101 0.77 14.25 4.83
N VAL A 102 0.66 15.25 5.70
CA VAL A 102 -0.46 16.18 5.77
C VAL A 102 0.03 17.60 5.65
N HIS A 103 -0.69 18.44 4.90
CA HIS A 103 -0.38 19.86 4.78
C HIS A 103 -0.59 20.58 6.11
N MET A 104 0.45 21.28 6.60
CA MET A 104 0.48 21.85 7.95
C MET A 104 -0.61 22.90 8.20
N MET A 105 -0.95 23.69 7.18
CA MET A 105 -1.94 24.76 7.33
C MET A 105 -3.38 24.25 7.33
N ASN A 106 -3.68 23.24 6.51
CA ASN A 106 -5.01 22.65 6.41
C ASN A 106 -4.91 21.29 5.71
N GLY A 107 -5.29 20.20 6.38
CA GLY A 107 -5.30 18.86 5.82
C GLY A 107 -6.15 18.71 4.56
N ASN A 108 -7.19 19.54 4.39
CA ASN A 108 -8.01 19.52 3.18
C ASN A 108 -7.28 20.06 1.94
N MET A 109 -6.19 20.83 2.10
CA MET A 109 -5.30 21.20 0.99
C MET A 109 -4.49 20.02 0.48
N PHE A 110 -4.03 19.15 1.40
CA PHE A 110 -3.41 17.88 1.06
C PHE A 110 -3.33 16.96 2.29
N THR A 111 -3.81 15.75 2.10
CA THR A 111 -3.54 14.60 2.97
C THR A 111 -3.18 13.41 2.11
N GLY A 112 -1.98 12.87 2.35
CA GLY A 112 -1.49 11.63 1.76
C GLY A 112 -1.25 10.60 2.85
N ALA A 113 -1.63 9.35 2.59
CA ALA A 113 -1.35 8.23 3.45
C ALA A 113 -0.84 7.04 2.65
N ALA A 114 0.09 6.29 3.22
CA ALA A 114 0.53 5.01 2.67
C ALA A 114 0.17 3.90 3.65
N TYR A 115 -0.29 2.78 3.10
CA TYR A 115 -0.68 1.60 3.87
C TYR A 115 0.00 0.35 3.32
N ARG A 116 0.63 -0.42 4.19
CA ARG A 116 1.00 -1.80 3.88
C ARG A 116 -0.21 -2.68 4.08
N LEU A 117 -0.68 -3.32 3.03
CA LEU A 117 -1.85 -4.18 3.09
C LEU A 117 -1.45 -5.63 3.37
N LYS A 118 -2.28 -6.33 4.16
CA LYS A 118 -2.20 -7.78 4.29
C LYS A 118 -2.42 -8.43 2.92
N SER A 119 -1.77 -9.55 2.66
CA SER A 119 -1.88 -10.29 1.39
C SER A 119 -3.31 -10.77 1.07
N SER A 120 -4.16 -10.89 2.10
CA SER A 120 -5.57 -11.27 1.98
C SER A 120 -6.49 -10.09 1.65
N THR A 121 -6.01 -8.84 1.71
CA THR A 121 -6.84 -7.66 1.48
C THR A 121 -7.20 -7.52 0.01
N ASP A 122 -8.49 -7.37 -0.26
CA ASP A 122 -8.99 -7.01 -1.59
C ASP A 122 -8.76 -5.53 -1.85
N LYS A 123 -7.82 -5.22 -2.75
CA LYS A 123 -7.41 -3.86 -3.05
C LYS A 123 -8.46 -3.05 -3.81
N ASP A 124 -9.23 -3.70 -4.67
CA ASP A 124 -10.30 -3.03 -5.41
C ASP A 124 -11.40 -2.61 -4.45
N HIS A 125 -11.78 -3.50 -3.52
CA HIS A 125 -12.70 -3.17 -2.44
C HIS A 125 -12.15 -2.07 -1.54
N PHE A 126 -10.88 -2.15 -1.14
CA PHE A 126 -10.20 -1.12 -0.34
C PHE A 126 -10.28 0.25 -1.03
N ALA A 127 -9.88 0.34 -2.29
CA ALA A 127 -9.86 1.59 -3.04
C ALA A 127 -11.27 2.19 -3.22
N GLN A 128 -12.27 1.35 -3.52
CA GLN A 128 -13.65 1.80 -3.69
C GLN A 128 -14.25 2.29 -2.36
N THR A 129 -13.99 1.59 -1.26
CA THR A 129 -14.49 1.97 0.07
C THR A 129 -13.89 3.30 0.52
N VAL A 130 -12.59 3.54 0.32
CA VAL A 130 -11.95 4.84 0.59
C VAL A 130 -12.61 5.95 -0.25
N LYS A 131 -12.80 5.72 -1.56
CA LYS A 131 -13.48 6.69 -2.42
C LYS A 131 -14.87 7.03 -1.92
N ASP A 132 -15.68 6.03 -1.60
CA ASP A 132 -17.06 6.22 -1.17
C ASP A 132 -17.13 6.97 0.17
N THR A 133 -16.18 6.73 1.07
CA THR A 133 -16.06 7.44 2.34
C THR A 133 -15.71 8.91 2.13
N LEU A 134 -14.66 9.21 1.36
CA LEU A 134 -14.24 10.58 1.08
C LEU A 134 -15.32 11.38 0.34
N SER A 135 -16.06 10.75 -0.57
CA SER A 135 -17.17 11.40 -1.30
C SER A 135 -18.39 11.71 -0.42
N LYS A 136 -18.55 11.03 0.72
CA LYS A 136 -19.67 11.25 1.66
C LYS A 136 -19.26 12.06 2.89
N LYS A 137 -17.96 12.32 3.05
CA LYS A 137 -17.44 13.04 4.21
C LYS A 137 -17.94 14.47 4.21
N GLN A 138 -18.41 14.93 5.38
CA GLN A 138 -18.76 16.34 5.58
C GLN A 138 -17.48 17.13 5.84
N TRP A 139 -17.07 17.93 4.87
CA TRP A 139 -15.86 18.72 4.95
C TRP A 139 -16.07 20.00 5.72
N ILE A 140 -15.18 20.29 6.66
CA ILE A 140 -15.11 21.53 7.43
C ILE A 140 -13.86 22.29 6.99
N CYS A 141 -13.95 23.62 6.83
CA CYS A 141 -12.83 24.47 6.41
C CYS A 141 -12.32 24.23 4.97
N GLY A 142 -13.24 23.93 4.05
CA GLY A 142 -12.95 23.73 2.63
C GLY A 142 -13.07 22.25 2.23
N GLN A 143 -13.52 22.04 1.03
CA GLN A 143 -13.64 20.70 0.44
C GLN A 143 -12.41 20.45 -0.46
N PRO A 144 -11.76 19.29 -0.38
CA PRO A 144 -10.73 18.90 -1.33
C PRO A 144 -11.31 18.76 -2.76
N ASP A 145 -10.52 19.06 -3.78
CA ASP A 145 -10.98 18.98 -5.18
C ASP A 145 -11.01 17.55 -5.68
N ILE A 146 -9.98 16.76 -5.35
CA ILE A 146 -9.72 15.46 -5.96
C ILE A 146 -9.10 14.49 -4.98
N MET A 147 -9.36 13.21 -5.20
CA MET A 147 -8.68 12.11 -4.52
C MET A 147 -8.02 11.15 -5.51
N THR A 148 -7.01 10.43 -5.05
CA THR A 148 -6.38 9.32 -5.79
C THR A 148 -6.06 8.14 -4.88
N VAL A 149 -6.13 6.93 -5.45
CA VAL A 149 -5.63 5.69 -4.85
C VAL A 149 -4.63 5.06 -5.81
N ILE A 150 -3.42 4.80 -5.33
CA ILE A 150 -2.30 4.30 -6.13
C ILE A 150 -1.80 2.99 -5.51
N ASP A 151 -1.79 1.90 -6.29
CA ASP A 151 -1.10 0.65 -5.92
C ASP A 151 0.40 0.80 -6.19
N VAL A 152 1.21 0.57 -5.17
CA VAL A 152 2.66 0.57 -5.26
C VAL A 152 3.16 -0.86 -5.09
N ASP A 153 3.77 -1.42 -6.12
CA ASP A 153 4.39 -2.76 -6.17
C ASP A 153 3.49 -3.95 -5.76
N GLY A 154 2.21 -3.70 -5.52
CA GLY A 154 1.26 -4.72 -5.08
C GLY A 154 1.31 -5.06 -3.59
N VAL A 155 2.11 -4.37 -2.79
CA VAL A 155 2.22 -4.49 -1.32
C VAL A 155 1.66 -3.26 -0.63
N TYR A 156 2.01 -2.07 -1.11
CA TYR A 156 1.55 -0.82 -0.55
C TYR A 156 0.45 -0.18 -1.41
N VAL A 157 -0.42 0.56 -0.75
CA VAL A 157 -1.39 1.45 -1.40
C VAL A 157 -1.21 2.85 -0.81
N ILE A 158 -1.14 3.84 -1.70
CA ILE A 158 -1.21 5.25 -1.32
C ILE A 158 -2.63 5.74 -1.55
N THR A 159 -3.21 6.43 -0.57
CA THR A 159 -4.39 7.26 -0.74
C THR A 159 -3.99 8.72 -0.58
N ALA A 160 -4.53 9.60 -1.38
CA ALA A 160 -4.33 11.03 -1.20
C ALA A 160 -5.56 11.82 -1.64
N TYR A 161 -5.80 12.95 -1.00
CA TYR A 161 -6.81 13.92 -1.40
C TYR A 161 -6.33 15.34 -1.10
N GLY A 162 -6.85 16.31 -1.82
CA GLY A 162 -6.48 17.71 -1.63
C GLY A 162 -6.83 18.61 -2.80
N GLU A 163 -6.21 19.78 -2.82
CA GLU A 163 -6.31 20.75 -3.91
C GLU A 163 -5.70 20.20 -5.21
N ALA A 164 -6.35 20.42 -6.33
CA ALA A 164 -6.00 19.83 -7.62
C ALA A 164 -4.52 20.04 -8.00
N GLN A 165 -3.96 21.23 -7.76
CA GLN A 165 -2.58 21.53 -8.12
C GLN A 165 -1.56 20.75 -7.28
N ILE A 166 -1.81 20.61 -5.98
CA ILE A 166 -0.93 19.83 -5.07
C ILE A 166 -1.04 18.35 -5.42
N MET A 167 -2.27 17.87 -5.67
CA MET A 167 -2.53 16.49 -6.03
C MET A 167 -1.90 16.09 -7.38
N GLU A 168 -1.92 16.97 -8.38
CA GLU A 168 -1.25 16.72 -9.66
C GLU A 168 0.26 16.54 -9.46
N THR A 169 0.90 17.42 -8.69
CA THR A 169 2.31 17.33 -8.36
C THR A 169 2.62 16.04 -7.59
N PHE A 170 1.86 15.74 -6.55
CA PHE A 170 2.02 14.53 -5.75
C PHE A 170 1.93 13.26 -6.61
N LYS A 171 0.87 13.14 -7.40
CA LYS A 171 0.67 11.99 -8.30
C LYS A 171 1.83 11.84 -9.28
N LYS A 172 2.24 12.94 -9.93
CA LYS A 172 3.38 12.94 -10.85
C LYS A 172 4.66 12.44 -10.18
N LYS A 173 4.93 12.86 -8.93
CA LYS A 173 6.09 12.41 -8.16
C LYS A 173 5.98 10.95 -7.75
N ALA A 174 4.82 10.50 -7.26
CA ALA A 174 4.59 9.11 -6.94
C ALA A 174 4.82 8.19 -8.15
N MET A 175 4.27 8.53 -9.31
CA MET A 175 4.46 7.77 -10.55
C MET A 175 5.90 7.86 -11.10
N PHE A 176 6.63 8.92 -10.78
CA PHE A 176 8.05 9.05 -11.14
C PHE A 176 8.93 8.14 -10.28
N VAL A 177 8.66 8.08 -8.98
CA VAL A 177 9.42 7.26 -8.01
C VAL A 177 9.11 5.78 -8.21
N PHE A 178 7.84 5.41 -8.30
CA PHE A 178 7.37 4.03 -8.39
C PHE A 178 7.00 3.69 -9.84
N LYS A 179 7.94 3.11 -10.59
CA LYS A 179 7.77 2.87 -12.04
C LYS A 179 6.64 1.88 -12.38
N ASP A 180 6.38 0.94 -11.47
CA ASP A 180 5.35 -0.10 -11.64
C ASP A 180 4.03 0.24 -10.92
N ALA A 181 3.95 1.44 -10.33
CA ALA A 181 2.73 1.90 -9.66
C ALA A 181 1.57 2.05 -10.64
N LYS A 182 0.37 1.82 -10.12
CA LYS A 182 -0.88 1.93 -10.89
C LYS A 182 -1.87 2.81 -10.16
N VAL A 183 -2.42 3.79 -10.86
CA VAL A 183 -3.57 4.54 -10.34
C VAL A 183 -4.80 3.64 -10.42
N PHE A 184 -5.37 3.27 -9.28
CA PHE A 184 -6.60 2.51 -9.19
C PHE A 184 -7.82 3.40 -9.33
N ILE A 185 -7.80 4.52 -8.62
CA ILE A 185 -8.89 5.50 -8.62
C ILE A 185 -8.28 6.90 -8.70
N GLU A 186 -8.88 7.73 -9.51
CA GLU A 186 -8.76 9.17 -9.49
C GLU A 186 -10.16 9.74 -9.71
N ALA A 187 -10.65 10.53 -8.77
CA ALA A 187 -12.00 11.06 -8.82
C ALA A 187 -12.10 12.44 -8.15
N PRO A 188 -12.97 13.32 -8.66
CA PRO A 188 -13.31 14.53 -7.93
C PRO A 188 -14.06 14.18 -6.63
N ILE A 189 -13.90 15.01 -5.60
CA ILE A 189 -14.69 14.99 -4.39
C ILE A 189 -15.80 16.04 -4.56
N VAL A 190 -17.04 15.58 -4.73
CA VAL A 190 -18.21 16.42 -5.05
C VAL A 190 -19.30 16.23 -4.03
#